data_b9433d0fc4bcb790edd49691deb5bddf
#
_entry.id   b9433d0fc4bcb790edd49691deb5bddf
#
_cell.length_a   1.000
_cell.length_b   1.000
_cell.length_c   1.000
_cell.angle_alpha   90.00
_cell.angle_beta   90.00
_cell.angle_gamma   90.00
#
_symmetry.space_group_name_H-M   'P 1'
#
loop_
_entity.id
_entity.type
_entity.pdbx_description
1 polymer ?
#
loop_
_entity_poly.entity_id
_entity_poly.type
_entity_poly.pdbx_seq_one_letter_code
_entity_poly.pdbx_strand_id
1 'polypeptide(L)'
;MGFFRVFSHTRTVARSGRLLVALGAISLSLLVCVPHAFGQGCIVARSNGEQGGPDSEGGYLASGDWEFGIGYRHQFSYIHFVGATEQNYRTQLGTQVENKINLENFYATYQISARFSVTADIPLLTASRHTNNSSIIYTSAGIGDSSVLAQGWIWDPREKTSGNIQLGLGLLLPTGKDNVMNTISSNGVTSTVPVDYSIQPGQGGLGIPWQWSAFKNWRTNQFYFNGSYTMMTKDLGARRSNTNNPITLTQFNAVTDQYLMEGGVAHPISRIRGLTVLFGPRMEGVPARNLLPVGDNLGFRRPGFAVSVEPGIQYTRNGNVLSITIARAIYRDRTRSVPDVLTGGHGDAAFANWVWLANYTFRVHHLDTSHADQGHAAAAGKAD
;
A
#
# COMPACT_ATOMS: atom_id res chain seq x y z
N MET A 1 67.00 -34.57 0.73
CA MET A 1 65.86 -34.71 1.68
C MET A 1 65.28 -33.36 1.94
N GLY A 2 64.21 -33.04 1.25
CA GLY A 2 63.47 -31.76 1.38
C GLY A 2 61.99 -32.02 1.31
N PHE A 3 61.25 -31.79 2.42
CA PHE A 3 59.83 -31.97 2.53
C PHE A 3 59.12 -30.70 2.06
N PHE A 4 58.32 -30.79 0.99
CA PHE A 4 57.34 -29.77 0.57
C PHE A 4 56.11 -29.84 1.49
N ARG A 5 55.78 -28.73 2.16
CA ARG A 5 54.48 -28.56 2.81
C ARG A 5 53.50 -27.93 1.80
N VAL A 6 52.49 -28.70 1.41
CA VAL A 6 51.33 -28.22 0.68
C VAL A 6 50.32 -27.68 1.71
N PHE A 7 50.08 -26.36 1.70
CA PHE A 7 49.00 -25.75 2.50
C PHE A 7 47.69 -25.85 1.72
N SER A 8 46.73 -26.52 2.32
CA SER A 8 45.40 -26.71 1.75
C SER A 8 44.53 -25.44 1.83
N HIS A 9 44.16 -24.89 0.67
CA HIS A 9 43.23 -23.74 0.52
C HIS A 9 41.74 -24.14 0.43
N THR A 10 41.36 -25.34 0.89
CA THR A 10 40.04 -25.92 0.64
C THR A 10 38.97 -25.65 1.71
N ARG A 11 39.27 -24.92 2.79
CA ARG A 11 38.27 -24.72 3.88
C ARG A 11 37.43 -23.47 3.79
N THR A 12 37.77 -22.48 2.98
CA THR A 12 37.04 -21.20 2.92
C THR A 12 35.88 -21.22 1.93
N VAL A 13 35.96 -22.00 0.84
CA VAL A 13 34.91 -22.10 -0.18
C VAL A 13 33.70 -22.90 0.31
N ALA A 14 33.89 -23.88 1.18
CA ALA A 14 32.83 -24.74 1.71
C ALA A 14 31.89 -24.02 2.72
N ARG A 15 32.37 -22.95 3.38
CA ARG A 15 31.53 -22.15 4.32
C ARG A 15 30.59 -21.18 3.61
N SER A 16 31.05 -20.57 2.52
CA SER A 16 30.22 -19.64 1.71
C SER A 16 29.10 -20.37 0.97
N GLY A 17 29.35 -21.56 0.45
CA GLY A 17 28.32 -22.37 -0.21
C GLY A 17 27.24 -22.85 0.74
N ARG A 18 27.58 -23.19 1.98
CA ARG A 18 26.59 -23.60 3.00
C ARG A 18 25.71 -22.45 3.47
N LEU A 19 26.25 -21.23 3.54
CA LEU A 19 25.47 -20.03 3.89
C LEU A 19 24.47 -19.66 2.77
N LEU A 20 24.87 -19.75 1.52
CA LEU A 20 24.01 -19.51 0.36
C LEU A 20 22.90 -20.57 0.23
N VAL A 21 23.22 -21.83 0.48
CA VAL A 21 22.22 -22.91 0.50
C VAL A 21 21.26 -22.77 1.68
N ALA A 22 21.74 -22.36 2.87
CA ALA A 22 20.89 -22.10 4.03
C ALA A 22 19.99 -20.88 3.81
N LEU A 23 20.48 -19.80 3.23
CA LEU A 23 19.67 -18.62 2.84
C LEU A 23 18.66 -18.96 1.75
N GLY A 24 19.05 -19.77 0.76
CA GLY A 24 18.14 -20.27 -0.27
C GLY A 24 17.05 -21.20 0.29
N ALA A 25 17.39 -22.07 1.24
CA ALA A 25 16.45 -22.95 1.92
C ALA A 25 15.49 -22.18 2.85
N ILE A 26 15.97 -21.15 3.53
CA ILE A 26 15.11 -20.24 4.34
C ILE A 26 14.20 -19.43 3.44
N SER A 27 14.67 -18.94 2.30
CA SER A 27 13.84 -18.24 1.31
C SER A 27 12.80 -19.17 0.69
N LEU A 28 13.15 -20.44 0.42
CA LEU A 28 12.24 -21.42 -0.15
C LEU A 28 11.26 -21.95 0.91
N SER A 29 11.65 -22.07 2.17
CA SER A 29 10.75 -22.45 3.26
C SER A 29 9.77 -21.31 3.64
N LEU A 30 10.17 -20.05 3.49
CA LEU A 30 9.29 -18.89 3.61
C LEU A 30 8.27 -18.82 2.44
N LEU A 31 8.61 -19.33 1.25
CA LEU A 31 7.72 -19.47 0.12
C LEU A 31 6.70 -20.63 0.28
N VAL A 32 7.04 -21.66 1.06
CA VAL A 32 6.17 -22.85 1.26
C VAL A 32 5.28 -22.73 2.51
N CYS A 33 5.65 -21.87 3.47
CA CYS A 33 4.85 -21.58 4.68
C CYS A 33 4.05 -20.29 4.61
N VAL A 34 3.71 -19.79 3.41
CA VAL A 34 2.68 -18.76 3.30
C VAL A 34 1.35 -19.45 3.59
N PRO A 35 0.73 -19.27 4.79
CA PRO A 35 -0.65 -19.65 4.95
C PRO A 35 -1.39 -18.91 3.83
N HIS A 36 -2.28 -19.58 3.13
CA HIS A 36 -3.07 -19.03 2.04
C HIS A 36 -3.73 -17.74 2.51
N ALA A 37 -3.03 -16.61 2.34
CA ALA A 37 -3.52 -15.30 2.68
C ALA A 37 -4.46 -14.88 1.56
N PHE A 38 -5.71 -14.87 1.87
CA PHE A 38 -6.81 -14.59 0.96
C PHE A 38 -7.32 -13.16 1.22
N GLY A 39 -7.43 -12.36 0.22
CA GLY A 39 -7.73 -10.93 0.32
C GLY A 39 -9.00 -10.46 -0.43
N GLN A 40 -9.42 -9.24 -0.45
CA GLN A 40 -10.79 -8.73 -0.69
C GLN A 40 -11.14 -8.10 -2.05
N GLY A 41 -12.44 -8.22 -2.39
CA GLY A 41 -13.09 -7.43 -3.42
C GLY A 41 -14.14 -6.45 -2.88
N CYS A 42 -14.09 -5.28 -2.95
CA CYS A 42 -14.53 -4.02 -2.39
C CYS A 42 -13.44 -3.50 -1.47
N ILE A 43 -12.21 -3.63 -1.95
CA ILE A 43 -11.08 -3.09 -1.25
C ILE A 43 -11.06 -1.60 -1.53
N VAL A 44 -11.26 -0.87 -0.49
CA VAL A 44 -10.64 0.42 -0.38
C VAL A 44 -9.24 0.14 0.16
N ALA A 45 -8.26 -0.04 -0.74
CA ALA A 45 -6.90 0.21 -0.33
C ALA A 45 -6.88 1.67 0.10
N ARG A 46 -6.66 1.90 1.39
CA ARG A 46 -6.71 3.23 2.01
C ARG A 46 -5.35 3.92 1.98
N SER A 47 -4.45 3.42 1.16
CA SER A 47 -3.18 4.03 0.79
C SER A 47 -2.92 3.81 -0.69
N ASN A 48 -2.21 4.72 -1.31
CA ASN A 48 -1.84 4.58 -2.73
C ASN A 48 -0.76 3.53 -2.96
N GLY A 49 -0.07 3.07 -1.90
CA GLY A 49 1.04 2.13 -1.99
C GLY A 49 2.34 2.73 -2.54
N GLU A 50 2.25 3.85 -3.19
CA GLU A 50 3.39 4.57 -3.73
C GLU A 50 4.06 5.40 -2.64
N GLN A 51 4.96 4.78 -1.89
CA GLN A 51 5.94 5.54 -1.14
C GLN A 51 7.27 5.41 -1.87
N GLY A 52 7.79 6.56 -2.27
CA GLY A 52 8.92 6.73 -3.14
C GLY A 52 10.06 5.74 -2.94
N GLY A 53 10.25 4.89 -3.95
CA GLY A 53 11.55 4.34 -4.18
C GLY A 53 12.50 5.49 -4.53
N PRO A 54 13.81 5.35 -4.34
CA PRO A 54 14.74 6.37 -4.76
C PRO A 54 14.60 6.56 -6.26
N ASP A 55 14.23 7.76 -6.65
CA ASP A 55 14.13 8.14 -8.04
C ASP A 55 15.40 7.83 -8.78
N SER A 56 15.28 7.34 -9.99
CA SER A 56 16.42 7.08 -10.86
C SER A 56 17.27 8.33 -11.15
N GLU A 57 16.76 9.54 -10.92
CA GLU A 57 17.47 10.82 -11.08
C GLU A 57 17.45 11.73 -9.84
N GLY A 58 16.54 11.52 -8.87
CA GLY A 58 16.36 12.41 -7.71
C GLY A 58 17.27 12.09 -6.53
N GLY A 59 17.82 10.89 -6.47
CA GLY A 59 18.64 10.47 -5.36
C GLY A 59 17.88 10.38 -4.03
N TYR A 60 18.60 10.10 -2.97
CA TYR A 60 18.07 10.07 -1.62
C TYR A 60 17.93 11.50 -1.06
N LEU A 61 17.00 11.68 -0.13
CA LEU A 61 16.88 12.90 0.66
C LEU A 61 18.12 13.05 1.56
N ALA A 62 18.64 14.26 1.65
CA ALA A 62 19.69 14.59 2.61
C ALA A 62 19.08 14.82 4.00
N SER A 63 19.90 14.70 5.05
CA SER A 63 19.48 15.02 6.42
C SER A 63 18.97 16.46 6.50
N GLY A 64 17.79 16.66 7.07
CA GLY A 64 17.13 17.96 7.16
C GLY A 64 16.21 18.29 5.99
N ASP A 65 16.22 17.51 4.90
CA ASP A 65 15.34 17.72 3.76
C ASP A 65 13.90 17.30 4.07
N TRP A 66 12.98 17.95 3.37
CA TRP A 66 11.57 17.60 3.32
C TRP A 66 11.16 17.12 1.94
N GLU A 67 10.30 16.12 1.89
CA GLU A 67 9.55 15.74 0.68
C GLU A 67 8.06 15.85 0.99
N PHE A 68 7.34 16.52 0.12
CA PHE A 68 5.88 16.62 0.16
C PHE A 68 5.30 15.96 -1.06
N GLY A 69 4.15 15.32 -0.90
CA GLY A 69 3.49 14.67 -2.01
C GLY A 69 1.98 14.65 -1.93
N ILE A 70 1.39 14.48 -3.11
CA ILE A 70 -0.04 14.26 -3.30
C ILE A 70 -0.20 13.04 -4.17
N GLY A 71 -0.84 12.00 -3.62
CA GLY A 71 -1.25 10.83 -4.34
C GLY A 71 -2.74 10.86 -4.67
N TYR A 72 -3.13 10.32 -5.81
CA TYR A 72 -4.53 10.16 -6.21
C TYR A 72 -4.78 8.73 -6.66
N ARG A 73 -5.87 8.15 -6.16
CA ARG A 73 -6.37 6.84 -6.58
C ARG A 73 -7.82 6.95 -7.00
N HIS A 74 -8.13 6.48 -8.20
CA HIS A 74 -9.50 6.28 -8.67
C HIS A 74 -9.77 4.80 -8.87
N GLN A 75 -10.88 4.32 -8.28
CA GLN A 75 -11.32 2.94 -8.38
C GLN A 75 -12.81 2.89 -8.66
N PHE A 76 -13.19 2.11 -9.70
CA PHE A 76 -14.57 1.79 -10.00
C PHE A 76 -14.77 0.26 -9.92
N SER A 77 -15.45 -0.19 -8.84
CA SER A 77 -15.67 -1.60 -8.56
C SER A 77 -17.12 -1.98 -8.85
N TYR A 78 -17.32 -2.90 -9.79
CA TYR A 78 -18.66 -3.31 -10.22
C TYR A 78 -18.75 -4.78 -10.67
N ILE A 79 -17.63 -5.45 -10.83
CA ILE A 79 -17.58 -6.85 -11.27
C ILE A 79 -17.59 -7.75 -10.06
N HIS A 80 -18.64 -8.56 -9.91
CA HIS A 80 -18.85 -9.40 -8.76
C HIS A 80 -18.16 -10.76 -8.87
N PHE A 81 -17.58 -11.22 -7.76
CA PHE A 81 -16.94 -12.52 -7.65
C PHE A 81 -17.40 -13.26 -6.39
N VAL A 82 -17.55 -14.58 -6.52
CA VAL A 82 -17.64 -15.55 -5.42
C VAL A 82 -16.48 -16.53 -5.62
N GLY A 83 -15.53 -16.55 -4.70
CA GLY A 83 -14.23 -17.15 -4.99
C GLY A 83 -13.59 -16.48 -6.20
N ALA A 84 -13.00 -17.26 -7.07
CA ALA A 84 -12.46 -16.80 -8.35
C ALA A 84 -13.49 -16.79 -9.50
N THR A 85 -14.77 -17.08 -9.21
CA THR A 85 -15.82 -17.17 -10.23
C THR A 85 -16.56 -15.85 -10.35
N GLU A 86 -16.51 -15.25 -11.55
CA GLU A 86 -17.23 -14.03 -11.87
C GLU A 86 -18.75 -14.29 -11.93
N GLN A 87 -19.53 -13.39 -11.33
CA GLN A 87 -20.97 -13.44 -11.25
C GLN A 87 -21.60 -12.60 -12.38
N ASN A 88 -21.40 -13.01 -13.64
CA ASN A 88 -21.82 -12.28 -14.84
C ASN A 88 -23.32 -11.97 -14.87
N TYR A 89 -24.15 -12.84 -14.26
CA TYR A 89 -25.59 -12.63 -14.19
C TYR A 89 -25.98 -11.31 -13.50
N ARG A 90 -25.15 -10.81 -12.57
CA ARG A 90 -25.43 -9.55 -11.89
C ARG A 90 -25.40 -8.36 -12.84
N THR A 91 -24.42 -8.32 -13.73
CA THR A 91 -24.32 -7.28 -14.77
C THR A 91 -25.46 -7.43 -15.79
N GLN A 92 -25.82 -8.66 -16.16
CA GLN A 92 -26.92 -8.94 -17.11
C GLN A 92 -28.30 -8.52 -16.55
N LEU A 93 -28.50 -8.69 -15.24
CA LEU A 93 -29.75 -8.33 -14.56
C LEU A 93 -29.74 -6.92 -13.97
N GLY A 94 -28.64 -6.16 -14.10
CA GLY A 94 -28.49 -4.85 -13.49
C GLY A 94 -28.46 -4.87 -11.96
N THR A 95 -28.15 -6.01 -11.34
CA THR A 95 -28.11 -6.17 -9.87
C THR A 95 -26.70 -6.03 -9.29
N GLN A 96 -25.73 -5.64 -10.10
CA GLN A 96 -24.38 -5.37 -9.62
C GLN A 96 -24.38 -4.13 -8.70
N VAL A 97 -23.55 -4.22 -7.68
CA VAL A 97 -23.25 -3.08 -6.82
C VAL A 97 -22.06 -2.32 -7.42
N GLU A 98 -22.21 -1.03 -7.58
CA GLU A 98 -21.19 -0.14 -8.11
C GLU A 98 -20.63 0.74 -7.00
N ASN A 99 -19.31 0.75 -6.84
CA ASN A 99 -18.62 1.66 -5.93
C ASN A 99 -17.65 2.51 -6.76
N LYS A 100 -17.81 3.83 -6.69
CA LYS A 100 -16.83 4.81 -7.20
C LYS A 100 -16.11 5.40 -6.01
N ILE A 101 -14.79 5.29 -6.01
CA ILE A 101 -13.94 5.69 -4.89
C ILE A 101 -12.81 6.54 -5.44
N ASN A 102 -12.67 7.74 -4.91
CA ASN A 102 -11.52 8.60 -5.09
C ASN A 102 -10.83 8.73 -3.74
N LEU A 103 -9.53 8.58 -3.73
CA LEU A 103 -8.69 8.73 -2.54
C LEU A 103 -7.53 9.65 -2.90
N GLU A 104 -7.45 10.77 -2.25
CA GLU A 104 -6.34 11.71 -2.29
C GLU A 104 -5.50 11.53 -1.02
N ASN A 105 -4.20 11.31 -1.17
CA ASN A 105 -3.26 11.21 -0.05
C ASN A 105 -2.34 12.43 -0.05
N PHE A 106 -2.28 13.13 1.08
CA PHE A 106 -1.31 14.20 1.32
C PHE A 106 -0.28 13.70 2.30
N TYR A 107 0.98 13.68 1.90
CA TYR A 107 2.03 13.20 2.78
C TYR A 107 3.23 14.16 2.85
N ALA A 108 3.90 14.12 3.98
CA ALA A 108 5.12 14.86 4.24
C ALA A 108 6.14 13.91 4.87
N THR A 109 7.33 13.85 4.28
CA THR A 109 8.47 13.09 4.79
C THR A 109 9.58 14.04 5.23
N TYR A 110 10.05 13.85 6.45
CA TYR A 110 11.22 14.53 6.99
C TYR A 110 12.39 13.57 7.10
N GLN A 111 13.52 13.91 6.49
CA GLN A 111 14.74 13.12 6.55
C GLN A 111 15.55 13.50 7.78
N ILE A 112 15.52 12.64 8.81
CA ILE A 112 16.22 12.87 10.08
C ILE A 112 17.73 12.71 9.91
N SER A 113 18.15 11.68 9.15
CA SER A 113 19.56 11.38 8.90
C SER A 113 19.70 10.72 7.54
N ALA A 114 20.91 10.42 7.08
CA ALA A 114 21.11 9.75 5.79
C ALA A 114 20.30 8.45 5.63
N ARG A 115 19.94 7.79 6.73
CA ARG A 115 19.24 6.49 6.69
C ARG A 115 17.80 6.54 7.21
N PHE A 116 17.46 7.49 8.08
CA PHE A 116 16.18 7.49 8.79
C PHE A 116 15.31 8.67 8.42
N SER A 117 14.03 8.40 8.16
CA SER A 117 13.00 9.39 7.89
C SER A 117 11.72 9.11 8.67
N VAL A 118 10.88 10.13 8.79
CA VAL A 118 9.50 10.01 9.30
C VAL A 118 8.56 10.58 8.26
N THR A 119 7.51 9.84 7.95
CA THR A 119 6.46 10.24 7.02
C THR A 119 5.13 10.33 7.75
N ALA A 120 4.42 11.43 7.57
CA ALA A 120 3.01 11.58 7.95
C ALA A 120 2.14 11.57 6.70
N ASP A 121 1.01 10.85 6.72
CA ASP A 121 0.06 10.73 5.63
C ASP A 121 -1.36 11.03 6.10
N ILE A 122 -2.09 11.84 5.32
CA ILE A 122 -3.47 12.23 5.58
C ILE A 122 -4.29 11.94 4.32
N PRO A 123 -5.10 10.87 4.31
CA PRO A 123 -5.97 10.54 3.20
C PRO A 123 -7.29 11.32 3.25
N LEU A 124 -7.77 11.75 2.09
CA LEU A 124 -9.13 12.24 1.87
C LEU A 124 -9.87 11.25 0.98
N LEU A 125 -11.05 10.83 1.39
CA LEU A 125 -11.89 9.91 0.64
C LEU A 125 -13.15 10.63 0.15
N THR A 126 -13.49 10.41 -1.13
CA THR A 126 -14.80 10.72 -1.70
C THR A 126 -15.32 9.47 -2.39
N ALA A 127 -16.49 8.98 -1.98
CA ALA A 127 -17.00 7.73 -2.52
C ALA A 127 -18.51 7.75 -2.69
N SER A 128 -18.98 6.94 -3.65
CA SER A 128 -20.40 6.65 -3.84
C SER A 128 -20.62 5.15 -4.06
N ARG A 129 -21.80 4.67 -3.67
CA ARG A 129 -22.24 3.28 -3.81
C ARG A 129 -23.72 3.21 -4.13
N HIS A 130 -24.08 2.40 -5.11
CA HIS A 130 -25.45 2.05 -5.40
C HIS A 130 -25.55 0.65 -6.02
N THR A 131 -26.76 0.08 -6.07
CA THR A 131 -27.06 -1.06 -6.94
C THR A 131 -27.55 -0.52 -8.27
N ASN A 132 -27.06 -1.03 -9.39
CA ASN A 132 -27.32 -0.43 -10.72
C ASN A 132 -28.82 -0.25 -11.05
N ASN A 133 -29.66 -1.17 -10.60
CA ASN A 133 -31.12 -1.08 -10.78
C ASN A 133 -31.83 -0.27 -9.68
N SER A 134 -31.12 0.44 -8.80
CA SER A 134 -31.65 1.24 -7.72
C SER A 134 -31.39 2.72 -7.96
N SER A 135 -32.40 3.57 -7.70
CA SER A 135 -32.24 5.04 -7.68
C SER A 135 -31.57 5.57 -6.42
N ILE A 136 -31.37 4.71 -5.40
CA ILE A 136 -30.77 5.12 -4.13
C ILE A 136 -29.25 5.08 -4.26
N ILE A 137 -28.61 6.25 -4.09
CA ILE A 137 -27.16 6.40 -4.11
C ILE A 137 -26.70 6.78 -2.69
N TYR A 138 -25.81 5.98 -2.15
CA TYR A 138 -25.10 6.28 -0.90
C TYR A 138 -23.80 7.03 -1.21
N THR A 139 -23.50 8.04 -0.42
CA THR A 139 -22.28 8.84 -0.58
C THR A 139 -21.54 9.02 0.72
N SER A 140 -20.24 9.17 0.63
CA SER A 140 -19.40 9.54 1.76
C SER A 140 -18.26 10.44 1.31
N ALA A 141 -17.85 11.35 2.18
CA ALA A 141 -16.65 12.16 2.00
C ALA A 141 -16.05 12.48 3.37
N GLY A 142 -14.72 12.61 3.43
CA GLY A 142 -14.04 13.02 4.65
C GLY A 142 -12.60 12.54 4.72
N ILE A 143 -11.92 12.98 5.78
CA ILE A 143 -10.58 12.50 6.13
C ILE A 143 -10.67 11.02 6.47
N GLY A 144 -9.73 10.23 5.93
CA GLY A 144 -9.54 8.82 6.28
C GLY A 144 -8.69 8.63 7.53
N ASP A 145 -8.25 7.39 7.75
CA ASP A 145 -7.35 7.09 8.86
C ASP A 145 -5.93 7.55 8.49
N SER A 146 -5.42 8.53 9.24
CA SER A 146 -4.10 9.12 9.02
C SER A 146 -3.01 8.24 9.60
N SER A 147 -1.81 8.27 9.02
CA SER A 147 -0.70 7.47 9.51
C SER A 147 0.58 8.28 9.74
N VAL A 148 1.42 7.77 10.65
CA VAL A 148 2.79 8.24 10.86
C VAL A 148 3.70 7.02 10.84
N LEU A 149 4.75 7.07 10.00
CA LEU A 149 5.71 5.99 9.82
C LEU A 149 7.12 6.46 10.06
N ALA A 150 7.88 5.68 10.81
CA ALA A 150 9.35 5.77 10.85
C ALA A 150 9.92 4.78 9.85
N GLN A 151 10.83 5.22 9.02
CA GLN A 151 11.41 4.43 7.94
C GLN A 151 12.94 4.47 8.02
N GLY A 152 13.58 3.38 7.62
CA GLY A 152 15.03 3.27 7.67
C GLY A 152 15.60 2.42 6.53
N TRP A 153 16.65 2.94 5.87
CA TRP A 153 17.44 2.18 4.91
C TRP A 153 18.37 1.22 5.62
N ILE A 154 18.46 -0.02 5.17
CA ILE A 154 19.35 -1.04 5.76
C ILE A 154 20.82 -0.65 5.56
N TRP A 155 21.16 -0.16 4.38
CA TRP A 155 22.51 0.33 4.09
C TRP A 155 22.49 1.86 3.93
N ASP A 156 23.62 2.51 4.17
CA ASP A 156 23.75 3.94 3.93
C ASP A 156 23.55 4.19 2.43
N PRO A 157 22.55 5.00 2.06
CA PRO A 157 22.23 5.30 0.67
C PRO A 157 23.39 5.92 -0.12
N ARG A 158 24.28 6.66 0.56
CA ARG A 158 25.46 7.28 -0.06
C ARG A 158 26.49 6.25 -0.50
N GLU A 159 26.52 5.07 0.16
CA GLU A 159 27.46 3.99 -0.14
C GLU A 159 26.83 2.91 -1.04
N LYS A 160 25.52 2.73 -0.96
CA LYS A 160 24.78 1.66 -1.65
C LYS A 160 23.82 2.20 -2.71
N THR A 161 24.39 2.71 -3.79
CA THR A 161 23.63 3.25 -4.93
C THR A 161 23.10 2.17 -5.89
N SER A 162 23.69 0.97 -5.88
CA SER A 162 23.30 -0.11 -6.81
C SER A 162 22.05 -0.89 -6.38
N GLY A 163 21.56 -0.67 -5.16
CA GLY A 163 20.38 -1.32 -4.61
C GLY A 163 20.34 -1.21 -3.09
N ASN A 164 19.14 -1.08 -2.53
CA ASN A 164 18.94 -0.93 -1.10
C ASN A 164 17.56 -1.47 -0.70
N ILE A 165 17.35 -1.61 0.61
CA ILE A 165 16.08 -2.01 1.21
C ILE A 165 15.75 -0.98 2.29
N GLN A 166 14.54 -0.44 2.24
CA GLN A 166 13.96 0.39 3.28
C GLN A 166 12.89 -0.40 4.02
N LEU A 167 12.86 -0.29 5.31
CA LEU A 167 11.81 -0.85 6.17
C LEU A 167 11.14 0.29 6.94
N GLY A 168 9.83 0.19 7.08
CA GLY A 168 9.02 1.17 7.81
C GLY A 168 8.09 0.49 8.81
N LEU A 169 7.90 1.15 9.94
CA LEU A 169 6.92 0.77 10.96
C LEU A 169 6.25 2.03 11.47
N GLY A 170 4.95 1.96 11.73
CA GLY A 170 4.23 3.15 12.14
C GLY A 170 2.95 2.90 12.90
N LEU A 171 2.15 3.94 12.97
CA LEU A 171 0.83 3.95 13.55
C LEU A 171 -0.19 4.49 12.55
N LEU A 172 -1.29 3.76 12.34
CA LEU A 172 -2.48 4.22 11.65
C LEU A 172 -3.49 4.65 12.70
N LEU A 173 -3.84 5.93 12.70
CA LEU A 173 -4.72 6.56 13.69
C LEU A 173 -6.17 6.53 13.18
N PRO A 174 -7.16 6.21 14.02
CA PRO A 174 -8.57 6.18 13.61
C PRO A 174 -9.15 7.59 13.51
N THR A 175 -8.59 8.43 12.64
CA THR A 175 -9.03 9.81 12.38
C THR A 175 -10.22 9.89 11.44
N GLY A 176 -10.39 8.87 10.60
CA GLY A 176 -11.50 8.76 9.66
C GLY A 176 -12.82 8.39 10.34
N LYS A 177 -13.91 8.92 9.82
CA LYS A 177 -15.25 8.53 10.28
C LYS A 177 -15.56 7.11 9.80
N ASP A 178 -15.88 6.21 10.73
CA ASP A 178 -16.37 4.83 10.47
C ASP A 178 -17.89 4.72 10.54
N ASN A 179 -18.58 5.85 10.63
CA ASN A 179 -20.00 5.94 10.99
C ASN A 179 -20.79 6.96 10.15
N VAL A 180 -20.40 7.17 8.92
CA VAL A 180 -21.14 8.03 8.00
C VAL A 180 -22.53 7.44 7.75
N MET A 181 -23.55 8.29 7.85
CA MET A 181 -24.96 7.95 7.66
C MET A 181 -25.51 8.71 6.47
N ASN A 182 -26.42 8.10 5.71
CA ASN A 182 -27.18 8.78 4.69
C ASN A 182 -28.68 8.72 4.99
N THR A 183 -29.37 9.81 4.72
CA THR A 183 -30.83 9.85 4.71
C THR A 183 -31.32 9.48 3.32
N ILE A 184 -32.08 8.41 3.22
CA ILE A 184 -32.64 7.88 1.98
C ILE A 184 -34.16 7.90 2.04
N SER A 185 -34.80 8.05 0.89
CA SER A 185 -36.26 7.92 0.76
C SER A 185 -36.56 6.75 -0.17
N SER A 186 -37.36 5.82 0.29
CA SER A 186 -37.83 4.67 -0.49
C SER A 186 -39.32 4.44 -0.23
N ASN A 187 -40.09 4.35 -1.28
CA ASN A 187 -41.54 4.16 -1.21
C ASN A 187 -42.25 5.15 -0.26
N GLY A 188 -41.83 6.41 -0.25
CA GLY A 188 -42.39 7.47 0.60
C GLY A 188 -41.92 7.41 2.08
N VAL A 189 -41.10 6.45 2.45
CA VAL A 189 -40.54 6.34 3.80
C VAL A 189 -39.10 6.88 3.78
N THR A 190 -38.84 7.86 4.64
CA THR A 190 -37.51 8.42 4.85
C THR A 190 -36.84 7.76 6.03
N SER A 191 -35.62 7.27 5.84
CA SER A 191 -34.83 6.62 6.90
C SER A 191 -33.37 7.06 6.83
N THR A 192 -32.72 7.13 7.99
CA THR A 192 -31.27 7.38 8.08
C THR A 192 -30.56 6.07 8.37
N VAL A 193 -29.69 5.67 7.45
CA VAL A 193 -28.99 4.37 7.49
C VAL A 193 -27.48 4.56 7.36
N PRO A 194 -26.66 3.66 7.95
CA PRO A 194 -25.23 3.72 7.75
C PRO A 194 -24.87 3.39 6.29
N VAL A 195 -23.89 4.10 5.76
CA VAL A 195 -23.32 3.72 4.45
C VAL A 195 -22.52 2.43 4.60
N ASP A 196 -22.36 1.70 3.49
CA ASP A 196 -21.61 0.44 3.49
C ASP A 196 -20.15 0.67 3.92
N TYR A 197 -19.59 -0.34 4.56
CA TYR A 197 -18.21 -0.33 5.03
C TYR A 197 -17.19 0.03 3.94
N SER A 198 -17.44 -0.39 2.68
CA SER A 198 -16.53 -0.15 1.56
C SER A 198 -16.34 1.34 1.21
N ILE A 199 -17.28 2.20 1.61
CA ILE A 199 -17.21 3.64 1.35
C ILE A 199 -17.11 4.48 2.64
N GLN A 200 -16.88 3.87 3.81
CA GLN A 200 -16.58 4.61 5.03
C GLN A 200 -15.17 5.21 4.94
N PRO A 201 -14.93 6.47 5.34
CA PRO A 201 -13.60 7.07 5.36
C PRO A 201 -12.61 6.36 6.30
N GLY A 202 -13.06 5.96 7.49
CA GLY A 202 -12.27 5.28 8.50
C GLY A 202 -12.68 3.83 8.74
N GLN A 203 -11.81 3.05 9.40
CA GLN A 203 -12.09 1.69 9.86
C GLN A 203 -12.54 1.63 11.33
N GLY A 204 -12.27 2.71 12.10
CA GLY A 204 -12.63 2.79 13.52
C GLY A 204 -11.71 2.00 14.43
N GLY A 205 -10.46 1.74 14.05
CA GLY A 205 -9.46 1.03 14.84
C GLY A 205 -8.05 1.58 14.65
N LEU A 206 -7.22 1.46 15.70
CA LEU A 206 -5.79 1.71 15.59
C LEU A 206 -5.14 0.60 14.77
N GLY A 207 -4.20 0.95 13.89
CA GLY A 207 -3.43 0.01 13.09
C GLY A 207 -1.93 0.19 13.25
N ILE A 208 -1.18 -0.85 12.90
CA ILE A 208 0.27 -0.88 12.87
C ILE A 208 0.71 -1.18 11.43
N PRO A 209 0.94 -0.15 10.59
CA PRO A 209 1.44 -0.34 9.25
C PRO A 209 2.92 -0.75 9.26
N TRP A 210 3.21 -1.81 8.53
CA TRP A 210 4.54 -2.23 8.12
C TRP A 210 4.71 -1.89 6.65
N GLN A 211 5.87 -1.37 6.30
CA GLN A 211 6.20 -1.07 4.91
C GLN A 211 7.58 -1.58 4.58
N TRP A 212 7.76 -1.94 3.33
CA TRP A 212 9.06 -2.27 2.77
C TRP A 212 9.16 -1.71 1.36
N SER A 213 10.34 -1.24 1.03
CA SER A 213 10.69 -0.82 -0.32
C SER A 213 12.08 -1.34 -0.62
N ALA A 214 12.26 -1.94 -1.78
CA ALA A 214 13.54 -2.45 -2.22
C ALA A 214 13.76 -2.11 -3.69
N PHE A 215 14.97 -1.81 -4.06
CA PHE A 215 15.35 -1.64 -5.44
C PHE A 215 16.71 -2.25 -5.75
N LYS A 216 16.92 -2.58 -7.01
CA LYS A 216 18.19 -3.04 -7.54
C LYS A 216 18.40 -2.48 -8.95
N ASN A 217 19.46 -1.70 -9.09
CA ASN A 217 19.92 -1.23 -10.40
C ASN A 217 20.71 -2.32 -11.11
N TRP A 218 20.34 -2.63 -12.35
CA TRP A 218 21.03 -3.57 -13.21
C TRP A 218 21.06 -3.02 -14.63
N ARG A 219 22.27 -2.70 -15.09
CA ARG A 219 22.50 -1.96 -16.36
C ARG A 219 21.72 -0.64 -16.35
N THR A 220 20.84 -0.46 -17.33
CA THR A 220 19.98 0.73 -17.48
C THR A 220 18.63 0.58 -16.76
N ASN A 221 18.32 -0.58 -16.21
CA ASN A 221 17.04 -0.83 -15.56
C ASN A 221 17.16 -0.76 -14.04
N GLN A 222 16.08 -0.36 -13.38
CA GLN A 222 15.89 -0.54 -11.95
C GLN A 222 14.78 -1.56 -11.72
N PHE A 223 15.07 -2.62 -10.98
CA PHE A 223 14.07 -3.52 -10.44
C PHE A 223 13.62 -2.97 -9.09
N TYR A 224 12.33 -2.92 -8.86
CA TYR A 224 11.77 -2.44 -7.61
C TYR A 224 10.76 -3.45 -7.03
N PHE A 225 10.61 -3.43 -5.71
CA PHE A 225 9.60 -4.19 -4.99
C PHE A 225 9.18 -3.40 -3.75
N ASN A 226 7.92 -3.00 -3.70
CA ASN A 226 7.32 -2.25 -2.60
C ASN A 226 6.17 -3.04 -2.01
N GLY A 227 5.87 -2.78 -0.75
CA GLY A 227 4.69 -3.34 -0.15
C GLY A 227 4.39 -2.77 1.22
N SER A 228 3.19 -3.06 1.67
CA SER A 228 2.71 -2.70 2.99
C SER A 228 1.79 -3.77 3.54
N TYR A 229 1.79 -3.91 4.85
CA TYR A 229 0.82 -4.68 5.61
C TYR A 229 0.41 -3.88 6.84
N THR A 230 -0.87 -3.58 6.97
CA THR A 230 -1.40 -2.88 8.14
C THR A 230 -2.10 -3.89 9.05
N MET A 231 -1.53 -4.11 10.23
CA MET A 231 -2.14 -4.94 11.27
C MET A 231 -3.07 -4.09 12.11
N MET A 232 -4.32 -4.53 12.26
CA MET A 232 -5.28 -3.83 13.10
C MET A 232 -5.27 -4.40 14.52
N THR A 233 -5.32 -3.50 15.50
CA THR A 233 -5.30 -3.86 16.93
C THR A 233 -6.68 -4.17 17.51
N LYS A 234 -7.71 -4.18 16.66
CA LYS A 234 -9.10 -4.39 17.02
C LYS A 234 -9.79 -5.24 15.94
N ASP A 235 -10.71 -6.12 16.34
CA ASP A 235 -11.43 -7.00 15.41
C ASP A 235 -12.75 -6.42 14.92
N LEU A 236 -13.51 -5.77 15.80
CA LEU A 236 -14.86 -5.28 15.53
C LEU A 236 -14.93 -3.76 15.60
N GLY A 237 -15.55 -3.15 14.58
CA GLY A 237 -15.95 -1.76 14.59
C GLY A 237 -17.14 -1.51 15.53
N ALA A 238 -17.39 -0.24 15.82
CA ALA A 238 -18.54 0.16 16.66
C ALA A 238 -19.88 0.10 15.90
N ARG A 239 -19.86 -0.06 14.57
CA ARG A 239 -21.03 0.04 13.71
C ARG A 239 -21.58 -1.31 13.27
N ARG A 240 -22.91 -1.38 13.26
CA ARG A 240 -23.62 -2.50 12.65
C ARG A 240 -23.45 -2.46 11.14
N SER A 241 -23.24 -3.64 10.55
CA SER A 241 -23.29 -3.83 9.10
C SER A 241 -24.74 -3.94 8.63
N ASN A 242 -24.96 -3.69 7.32
CA ASN A 242 -26.27 -3.88 6.70
C ASN A 242 -26.56 -5.35 6.33
N THR A 243 -25.97 -6.33 7.01
CA THR A 243 -26.17 -7.73 6.67
C THR A 243 -27.26 -8.37 7.53
N ASN A 244 -28.14 -9.14 6.91
CA ASN A 244 -29.11 -10.01 7.57
C ASN A 244 -28.49 -11.37 7.91
N ASN A 245 -27.25 -11.44 8.37
CA ASN A 245 -26.59 -12.68 8.68
C ASN A 245 -27.10 -13.20 10.06
N PRO A 246 -27.39 -14.50 10.22
CA PRO A 246 -27.85 -15.08 11.47
C PRO A 246 -26.82 -15.05 12.59
N ILE A 247 -25.52 -14.88 12.27
CA ILE A 247 -24.49 -14.72 13.29
C ILE A 247 -24.55 -13.28 13.84
N THR A 248 -24.87 -13.12 15.10
CA THR A 248 -25.05 -11.82 15.75
C THR A 248 -23.84 -10.88 15.58
N LEU A 249 -22.61 -11.43 15.62
CA LEU A 249 -21.38 -10.64 15.49
C LEU A 249 -21.14 -10.12 14.07
N THR A 250 -21.68 -10.75 13.01
CA THR A 250 -21.60 -10.22 11.65
C THR A 250 -22.45 -8.98 11.42
N GLN A 251 -23.29 -8.62 12.38
CA GLN A 251 -24.01 -7.35 12.36
C GLN A 251 -23.09 -6.16 12.62
N PHE A 252 -21.85 -6.38 13.08
CA PHE A 252 -20.83 -5.37 13.24
C PHE A 252 -19.81 -5.47 12.09
N ASN A 253 -19.37 -4.34 11.58
CA ASN A 253 -18.27 -4.31 10.62
C ASN A 253 -16.97 -4.77 11.30
N ALA A 254 -16.19 -5.57 10.61
CA ALA A 254 -14.85 -5.89 11.06
C ALA A 254 -13.90 -4.72 10.83
N VAL A 255 -12.96 -4.56 11.73
CA VAL A 255 -11.75 -3.74 11.52
C VAL A 255 -10.69 -4.68 10.96
N THR A 256 -10.34 -4.51 9.67
CA THR A 256 -9.60 -5.53 8.93
C THR A 256 -8.19 -5.12 8.64
N ASP A 257 -7.25 -6.06 8.75
CA ASP A 257 -5.92 -5.91 8.17
C ASP A 257 -6.02 -5.64 6.67
N GLN A 258 -5.00 -4.99 6.11
CA GLN A 258 -4.89 -4.71 4.67
C GLN A 258 -3.46 -4.93 4.22
N TYR A 259 -3.28 -5.37 2.99
CA TYR A 259 -1.97 -5.53 2.39
C TYR A 259 -1.94 -5.09 0.94
N LEU A 260 -0.76 -4.69 0.53
CA LEU A 260 -0.43 -4.32 -0.83
C LEU A 260 1.00 -4.75 -1.11
N MET A 261 1.23 -5.30 -2.30
CA MET A 261 2.55 -5.61 -2.85
C MET A 261 2.58 -5.21 -4.31
N GLU A 262 3.64 -4.59 -4.72
CA GLU A 262 3.91 -4.26 -6.11
C GLU A 262 5.40 -4.43 -6.40
N GLY A 263 5.73 -4.70 -7.63
CA GLY A 263 7.11 -4.81 -8.02
C GLY A 263 7.20 -4.78 -9.53
N GLY A 264 8.39 -4.51 -10.05
CA GLY A 264 8.52 -4.40 -11.49
C GLY A 264 9.88 -3.91 -11.94
N VAL A 265 9.87 -3.40 -13.15
CA VAL A 265 11.02 -2.82 -13.82
C VAL A 265 10.71 -1.38 -14.20
N ALA A 266 11.62 -0.49 -13.84
CA ALA A 266 11.67 0.89 -14.28
C ALA A 266 12.77 1.03 -15.36
N HIS A 267 12.41 1.52 -16.54
CA HIS A 267 13.32 1.71 -17.67
C HIS A 267 13.37 3.18 -18.08
N PRO A 268 14.49 3.88 -17.90
CA PRO A 268 14.63 5.27 -18.30
C PRO A 268 14.68 5.39 -19.83
N ILE A 269 13.94 6.34 -20.38
CA ILE A 269 13.89 6.62 -21.82
C ILE A 269 15.00 7.61 -22.18
N SER A 270 16.08 7.14 -22.74
CA SER A 270 17.28 7.93 -23.03
C SER A 270 17.05 9.17 -23.90
N ARG A 271 15.99 9.17 -24.73
CA ARG A 271 15.64 10.32 -25.60
C ARG A 271 14.96 11.47 -24.87
N ILE A 272 14.35 11.21 -23.72
CA ILE A 272 13.61 12.19 -22.93
C ILE A 272 14.16 12.15 -21.51
N ARG A 273 14.98 13.15 -21.18
CA ARG A 273 15.61 13.24 -19.86
C ARG A 273 14.53 13.27 -18.76
N GLY A 274 14.69 12.42 -17.75
CA GLY A 274 13.78 12.31 -16.61
C GLY A 274 12.56 11.42 -16.86
N LEU A 275 12.32 10.92 -18.07
CA LEU A 275 11.20 10.02 -18.36
C LEU A 275 11.61 8.57 -18.12
N THR A 276 10.82 7.86 -17.32
CA THR A 276 10.97 6.43 -17.01
C THR A 276 9.63 5.72 -17.27
N VAL A 277 9.69 4.54 -17.87
CA VAL A 277 8.54 3.66 -18.05
C VAL A 277 8.58 2.59 -16.97
N LEU A 278 7.43 2.33 -16.36
CA LEU A 278 7.24 1.36 -15.29
C LEU A 278 6.38 0.20 -15.79
N PHE A 279 6.69 -1.01 -15.37
CA PHE A 279 5.86 -2.17 -15.66
C PHE A 279 6.09 -3.28 -14.63
N GLY A 280 5.01 -3.81 -14.06
CA GLY A 280 5.08 -4.93 -13.14
C GLY A 280 3.74 -5.43 -12.62
N PRO A 281 3.75 -6.46 -11.78
CA PRO A 281 2.58 -6.93 -11.05
C PRO A 281 2.28 -6.05 -9.83
N ARG A 282 1.00 -5.97 -9.51
CA ARG A 282 0.46 -5.42 -8.27
C ARG A 282 -0.54 -6.39 -7.68
N MET A 283 -0.46 -6.63 -6.37
CA MET A 283 -1.43 -7.42 -5.60
C MET A 283 -1.90 -6.61 -4.41
N GLU A 284 -3.19 -6.52 -4.22
CA GLU A 284 -3.77 -5.84 -3.06
C GLU A 284 -4.94 -6.62 -2.49
N GLY A 285 -5.11 -6.56 -1.17
CA GLY A 285 -6.12 -7.37 -0.52
C GLY A 285 -6.34 -7.12 0.97
N VAL A 286 -7.31 -7.90 1.50
CA VAL A 286 -7.63 -7.98 2.93
C VAL A 286 -7.80 -9.45 3.31
N PRO A 287 -7.14 -9.90 4.38
CA PRO A 287 -7.15 -11.31 4.78
C PRO A 287 -8.49 -11.73 5.42
N ALA A 288 -8.77 -13.03 5.37
CA ALA A 288 -9.95 -13.60 6.04
C ALA A 288 -9.90 -13.46 7.58
N ARG A 289 -8.70 -13.31 8.12
CA ARG A 289 -8.43 -13.11 9.55
C ARG A 289 -7.38 -12.01 9.73
N ASN A 290 -7.49 -11.26 10.81
CA ASN A 290 -6.43 -10.36 11.23
C ASN A 290 -5.22 -11.17 11.69
N LEU A 291 -4.03 -10.63 11.49
CA LEU A 291 -2.78 -11.28 11.90
C LEU A 291 -2.63 -11.28 13.42
N LEU A 292 -2.99 -10.17 14.07
CA LEU A 292 -3.00 -10.11 15.52
C LEU A 292 -4.23 -10.88 16.08
N PRO A 293 -4.07 -11.65 17.16
CA PRO A 293 -5.16 -12.42 17.76
C PRO A 293 -6.06 -11.53 18.63
N VAL A 294 -6.67 -10.52 18.02
CA VAL A 294 -7.47 -9.47 18.70
C VAL A 294 -8.97 -9.78 18.75
N GLY A 295 -9.38 -10.98 18.36
CA GLY A 295 -10.77 -11.45 18.39
C GLY A 295 -10.98 -12.67 17.49
N ASP A 296 -12.24 -13.10 17.37
CA ASP A 296 -12.62 -14.33 16.66
C ASP A 296 -12.78 -14.12 15.14
N ASN A 297 -12.59 -12.90 14.65
CA ASN A 297 -12.80 -12.50 13.25
C ASN A 297 -14.22 -12.75 12.72
N LEU A 298 -15.21 -12.58 13.59
CA LEU A 298 -16.63 -12.79 13.28
C LEU A 298 -17.32 -11.55 12.72
N GLY A 299 -16.67 -10.39 12.74
CA GLY A 299 -17.19 -9.16 12.14
C GLY A 299 -17.44 -9.29 10.64
N PHE A 300 -18.38 -8.50 10.12
CA PHE A 300 -18.64 -8.47 8.69
C PHE A 300 -17.44 -7.94 7.93
N ARG A 301 -16.91 -8.76 7.06
CA ARG A 301 -15.82 -8.44 6.13
C ARG A 301 -16.03 -9.13 4.80
N ARG A 302 -15.41 -8.58 3.78
CA ARG A 302 -15.36 -9.16 2.43
C ARG A 302 -13.90 -9.50 2.12
N PRO A 303 -13.34 -10.62 2.60
CA PRO A 303 -11.97 -11.00 2.30
C PRO A 303 -11.81 -11.40 0.83
N GLY A 304 -10.68 -11.13 0.23
CA GLY A 304 -10.42 -11.41 -1.17
C GLY A 304 -9.24 -10.56 -1.69
N PHE A 305 -8.71 -10.81 -2.90
CA PHE A 305 -7.59 -10.08 -3.48
C PHE A 305 -7.72 -9.89 -4.98
N ALA A 306 -7.02 -8.91 -5.48
CA ALA A 306 -6.82 -8.69 -6.90
C ALA A 306 -5.33 -8.74 -7.22
N VAL A 307 -4.99 -9.43 -8.32
CA VAL A 307 -3.68 -9.35 -8.96
C VAL A 307 -3.85 -8.58 -10.26
N SER A 308 -3.01 -7.60 -10.46
CA SER A 308 -3.04 -6.69 -11.60
C SER A 308 -1.70 -6.66 -12.33
N VAL A 309 -1.72 -6.31 -13.60
CA VAL A 309 -0.56 -5.78 -14.30
C VAL A 309 -0.64 -4.27 -14.29
N GLU A 310 0.49 -3.60 -14.04
CA GLU A 310 0.53 -2.16 -13.80
C GLU A 310 1.59 -1.50 -14.69
N PRO A 311 1.26 -1.11 -15.92
CA PRO A 311 2.04 -0.18 -16.71
C PRO A 311 1.96 1.24 -16.14
N GLY A 312 3.06 1.99 -16.29
CA GLY A 312 3.11 3.37 -15.85
C GLY A 312 4.23 4.17 -16.47
N ILE A 313 4.21 5.45 -16.20
CA ILE A 313 5.25 6.41 -16.54
C ILE A 313 5.59 7.25 -15.32
N GLN A 314 6.86 7.60 -15.20
CA GLN A 314 7.36 8.53 -14.21
C GLN A 314 8.18 9.60 -14.90
N TYR A 315 7.99 10.84 -14.51
CA TYR A 315 8.79 11.97 -14.99
C TYR A 315 9.41 12.71 -13.82
N THR A 316 10.75 12.76 -13.82
CA THR A 316 11.53 13.40 -12.76
C THR A 316 12.26 14.61 -13.32
N ARG A 317 12.10 15.77 -12.64
CA ARG A 317 12.80 17.00 -13.01
C ARG A 317 12.99 17.92 -11.82
N ASN A 318 14.24 18.33 -11.54
CA ASN A 318 14.57 19.34 -10.51
C ASN A 318 13.96 19.03 -9.12
N GLY A 319 14.07 17.77 -8.66
CA GLY A 319 13.50 17.34 -7.38
C GLY A 319 11.98 17.15 -7.38
N ASN A 320 11.31 17.32 -8.52
CA ASN A 320 9.90 17.02 -8.69
C ASN A 320 9.74 15.68 -9.40
N VAL A 321 8.80 14.86 -8.94
CA VAL A 321 8.47 13.57 -9.54
C VAL A 321 6.97 13.52 -9.79
N LEU A 322 6.58 13.17 -10.99
CA LEU A 322 5.21 12.86 -11.36
C LEU A 322 5.16 11.42 -11.85
N SER A 323 4.36 10.57 -11.23
CA SER A 323 4.08 9.22 -11.72
C SER A 323 2.59 9.05 -12.04
N ILE A 324 2.31 8.27 -13.08
CA ILE A 324 0.95 7.83 -13.44
C ILE A 324 1.04 6.36 -13.77
N THR A 325 0.26 5.54 -13.07
CA THR A 325 0.16 4.11 -13.30
C THR A 325 -1.29 3.68 -13.44
N ILE A 326 -1.52 2.57 -14.15
CA ILE A 326 -2.86 2.04 -14.39
C ILE A 326 -2.82 0.54 -14.11
N ALA A 327 -3.33 0.13 -12.96
CA ALA A 327 -3.40 -1.28 -12.62
C ALA A 327 -4.62 -1.93 -13.28
N ARG A 328 -4.39 -2.90 -14.19
CA ARG A 328 -5.42 -3.76 -14.80
C ARG A 328 -5.49 -5.08 -14.07
N ALA A 329 -6.60 -5.35 -13.39
CA ALA A 329 -6.76 -6.62 -12.71
C ALA A 329 -6.92 -7.77 -13.70
N ILE A 330 -6.08 -8.80 -13.54
CA ILE A 330 -6.04 -10.02 -14.34
C ILE A 330 -6.55 -11.24 -13.58
N TYR A 331 -6.52 -11.20 -12.25
CA TYR A 331 -7.06 -12.24 -11.39
C TYR A 331 -7.73 -11.61 -10.16
N ARG A 332 -8.81 -12.21 -9.70
CA ARG A 332 -9.56 -11.80 -8.52
C ARG A 332 -10.08 -13.02 -7.81
N ASP A 333 -10.10 -12.96 -6.49
CA ASP A 333 -10.67 -14.01 -5.65
C ASP A 333 -11.37 -13.37 -4.44
N ARG A 334 -12.67 -13.61 -4.31
CA ARG A 334 -13.45 -13.31 -3.11
C ARG A 334 -13.46 -14.54 -2.23
N THR A 335 -12.55 -14.60 -1.27
CA THR A 335 -12.42 -15.74 -0.40
C THR A 335 -13.48 -15.77 0.70
N ARG A 336 -13.62 -16.91 1.38
CA ARG A 336 -14.59 -17.06 2.47
C ARG A 336 -14.08 -16.36 3.72
N SER A 337 -14.92 -15.51 4.31
CA SER A 337 -14.70 -14.98 5.67
C SER A 337 -14.91 -16.08 6.71
N VAL A 338 -14.53 -15.83 7.97
CA VAL A 338 -14.80 -16.76 9.06
C VAL A 338 -16.30 -17.03 9.20
N PRO A 339 -17.19 -16.02 9.19
CA PRO A 339 -18.63 -16.25 9.16
C PRO A 339 -19.11 -17.06 7.96
N ASP A 340 -18.57 -16.83 6.75
CA ASP A 340 -18.91 -17.63 5.56
C ASP A 340 -18.59 -19.11 5.79
N VAL A 341 -17.44 -19.41 6.39
CA VAL A 341 -17.04 -20.80 6.70
C VAL A 341 -17.97 -21.42 7.72
N LEU A 342 -18.29 -20.71 8.80
CA LEU A 342 -19.15 -21.22 9.88
C LEU A 342 -20.59 -21.47 9.43
N THR A 343 -21.10 -20.67 8.49
CA THR A 343 -22.47 -20.83 7.96
C THR A 343 -22.57 -21.73 6.73
N GLY A 344 -21.45 -22.24 6.24
CA GLY A 344 -21.40 -22.97 4.97
C GLY A 344 -21.61 -22.10 3.74
N GLY A 345 -21.73 -20.77 3.91
CA GLY A 345 -21.95 -19.79 2.85
C GLY A 345 -20.68 -19.38 2.11
N HIS A 346 -20.86 -18.55 1.10
CA HIS A 346 -19.79 -17.83 0.42
C HIS A 346 -20.35 -16.48 -0.05
N GLY A 347 -19.92 -15.39 0.57
CA GLY A 347 -20.34 -14.05 0.16
C GLY A 347 -19.74 -13.65 -1.18
N ASP A 348 -20.36 -12.68 -1.85
CA ASP A 348 -19.81 -12.06 -3.04
C ASP A 348 -19.19 -10.67 -2.73
N ALA A 349 -18.43 -10.16 -3.68
CA ALA A 349 -17.91 -8.80 -3.61
C ALA A 349 -17.65 -8.22 -5.01
N ALA A 350 -17.83 -6.90 -5.14
CA ALA A 350 -17.53 -6.17 -6.36
C ALA A 350 -16.05 -5.77 -6.42
N PHE A 351 -15.39 -6.04 -7.54
CA PHE A 351 -14.00 -5.68 -7.83
C PHE A 351 -13.90 -4.64 -8.93
N ALA A 352 -12.80 -3.91 -8.93
CA ALA A 352 -12.44 -3.04 -10.03
C ALA A 352 -11.75 -3.82 -11.17
N ASN A 353 -11.99 -3.36 -12.41
CA ASN A 353 -11.18 -3.78 -13.55
C ASN A 353 -9.89 -2.97 -13.65
N TRP A 354 -10.01 -1.69 -13.35
CA TRP A 354 -8.95 -0.71 -13.48
C TRP A 354 -8.84 0.10 -12.21
N VAL A 355 -7.62 0.34 -11.78
CA VAL A 355 -7.29 1.32 -10.75
C VAL A 355 -6.33 2.32 -11.39
N TRP A 356 -6.68 3.59 -11.32
CA TRP A 356 -5.88 4.70 -11.80
C TRP A 356 -5.16 5.32 -10.63
N LEU A 357 -3.86 5.49 -10.77
CA LEU A 357 -2.99 6.03 -9.75
C LEU A 357 -2.18 7.17 -10.35
N ALA A 358 -2.09 8.27 -9.63
CA ALA A 358 -1.20 9.37 -9.94
C ALA A 358 -0.54 9.85 -8.66
N ASN A 359 0.73 10.17 -8.73
CA ASN A 359 1.46 10.71 -7.59
C ASN A 359 2.36 11.85 -8.05
N TYR A 360 2.39 12.92 -7.28
CA TYR A 360 3.29 14.05 -7.47
C TYR A 360 4.02 14.35 -6.17
N THR A 361 5.35 14.44 -6.24
CA THR A 361 6.19 14.81 -5.11
C THR A 361 7.08 15.98 -5.47
N PHE A 362 7.41 16.78 -4.46
CA PHE A 362 8.44 17.80 -4.57
C PHE A 362 9.29 17.84 -3.30
N ARG A 363 10.56 18.23 -3.47
CA ARG A 363 11.56 18.24 -2.41
C ARG A 363 11.95 19.66 -2.05
N VAL A 364 12.07 19.89 -0.75
CA VAL A 364 12.59 21.13 -0.19
C VAL A 364 13.89 20.80 0.54
N HIS A 365 15.00 21.30 0.00
CA HIS A 365 16.32 21.07 0.57
C HIS A 365 16.56 22.02 1.74
N HIS A 366 17.13 21.49 2.81
CA HIS A 366 17.59 22.29 3.92
C HIS A 366 18.82 23.11 3.47
N LEU A 367 18.73 24.44 3.56
CA LEU A 367 19.88 25.33 3.35
C LEU A 367 20.77 25.24 4.58
N ASP A 368 21.86 24.50 4.48
CA ASP A 368 22.87 24.46 5.54
C ASP A 368 23.58 25.81 5.61
N THR A 369 23.13 26.70 6.52
CA THR A 369 23.68 28.03 6.73
C THR A 369 25.03 28.00 7.45
N SER A 370 25.54 26.83 7.83
CA SER A 370 26.83 26.69 8.55
C SER A 370 28.05 27.11 7.74
N HIS A 371 27.97 27.22 6.42
CA HIS A 371 29.05 27.74 5.57
C HIS A 371 28.98 29.25 5.28
N ALA A 372 27.87 29.90 5.59
CA ALA A 372 27.75 31.34 5.36
C ALA A 372 28.56 32.19 6.39
N ASP A 373 28.73 31.68 7.60
CA ASP A 373 29.49 32.39 8.67
C ASP A 373 31.01 32.28 8.49
N GLN A 374 31.54 31.29 7.79
CA GLN A 374 32.99 31.19 7.56
C GLN A 374 33.52 32.15 6.48
N GLY A 375 32.64 32.62 5.59
CA GLY A 375 32.98 33.60 4.55
C GLY A 375 33.13 35.01 5.07
N HIS A 376 32.42 35.38 6.12
CA HIS A 376 32.52 36.73 6.71
C HIS A 376 33.67 36.88 7.72
N ALA A 377 34.08 35.82 8.40
CA ALA A 377 35.21 35.82 9.31
C ALA A 377 36.56 35.92 8.57
N ALA A 378 36.66 35.36 7.34
CA ALA A 378 37.88 35.45 6.54
C ALA A 378 38.08 36.81 5.84
N ALA A 379 37.04 37.62 5.66
CA ALA A 379 37.11 38.95 5.06
C ALA A 379 37.46 40.03 6.07
N ALA A 380 37.18 39.84 7.36
CA ALA A 380 37.48 40.80 8.42
C ALA A 380 38.93 40.75 8.96
N GLY A 381 39.70 39.72 8.59
CA GLY A 381 41.09 39.51 9.07
C GLY A 381 42.21 40.02 8.14
N LYS A 382 41.90 40.86 7.14
CA LYS A 382 42.88 41.42 6.19
C LYS A 382 42.85 42.93 6.08
N ALA A 383 42.52 43.63 7.15
CA ALA A 383 42.65 45.06 7.24
C ALA A 383 43.35 45.39 8.58
N ASP A 384 44.69 45.17 8.63
CA ASP A 384 45.68 45.84 9.50
C ASP A 384 47.05 45.72 8.84
#